data_785f48474139fadb8d4647fd811bfe71
#
_entry.id   785f48474139fadb8d4647fd811bfe71
#
_cell.length_a   1.000
_cell.length_b   1.000
_cell.length_c   1.000
_cell.angle_alpha   90.00
_cell.angle_beta   90.00
_cell.angle_gamma   90.00
#
_symmetry.space_group_name_H-M   'P 1'
#
loop_
_entity.id
_entity.type
_entity.pdbx_description
1 polymer ?
#
loop_
_entity_poly.entity_id
_entity_poly.type
_entity_poly.pdbx_seq_one_letter_code
_entity_poly.pdbx_strand_id
1 'polypeptide(L)'
;MSPHVQVYAFPITAISSITNRVTGVALSVGVTGIGCITVLGGDAPMLMSTIGSSVVGPLAKIVVSFPLVYHYLGGVRHYLWDNDPEMLGNEAVSKSSYYLFGATGAITLMLGLV
;
A
#
# COMPACT_ATOMS: atom_id res chain seq x y z
N MET A 1 -20.77 -4.82 -19.70
CA MET A 1 -21.41 -4.34 -18.47
C MET A 1 -21.96 -2.94 -18.71
N SER A 2 -23.17 -2.64 -18.24
CA SER A 2 -23.75 -1.33 -18.52
C SER A 2 -23.03 -0.24 -17.70
N PRO A 3 -22.94 0.99 -18.22
CA PRO A 3 -22.32 2.10 -17.49
C PRO A 3 -22.98 2.38 -16.14
N HIS A 4 -24.26 2.08 -16.02
CA HIS A 4 -25.01 2.29 -14.77
C HIS A 4 -24.46 1.44 -13.62
N VAL A 5 -24.09 0.20 -13.90
CA VAL A 5 -23.52 -0.70 -12.90
C VAL A 5 -22.16 -0.20 -12.44
N GLN A 6 -21.37 0.34 -13.37
CA GLN A 6 -20.04 0.87 -13.03
C GLN A 6 -20.14 2.14 -12.18
N VAL A 7 -21.18 2.95 -12.37
CA VAL A 7 -21.38 4.18 -11.61
C VAL A 7 -21.86 3.88 -10.19
N TYR A 8 -22.76 2.91 -10.02
CA TYR A 8 -23.39 2.64 -8.74
C TYR A 8 -22.69 1.57 -7.91
N ALA A 9 -21.98 0.66 -8.55
CA ALA A 9 -21.26 -0.42 -7.88
C ALA A 9 -19.77 -0.29 -8.21
N PHE A 10 -19.06 0.59 -7.48
CA PHE A 10 -17.61 0.73 -7.65
C PHE A 10 -16.96 -0.56 -7.18
N PRO A 11 -16.43 -1.39 -8.08
CA PRO A 11 -15.96 -2.72 -7.69
C PRO A 11 -14.70 -2.65 -6.83
N ILE A 12 -14.58 -3.59 -5.90
CA ILE A 12 -13.40 -3.70 -5.04
C ILE A 12 -12.11 -3.82 -5.86
N THR A 13 -12.19 -4.40 -7.04
CA THR A 13 -11.04 -4.53 -7.95
C THR A 13 -10.53 -3.18 -8.44
N ALA A 14 -11.44 -2.25 -8.73
CA ALA A 14 -11.06 -0.89 -9.13
C ALA A 14 -10.44 -0.14 -7.95
N ILE A 15 -11.01 -0.26 -6.75
CA ILE A 15 -10.47 0.35 -5.53
C ILE A 15 -9.07 -0.21 -5.25
N SER A 16 -8.90 -1.51 -5.37
CA SER A 16 -7.61 -2.17 -5.18
C SER A 16 -6.56 -1.64 -6.17
N SER A 17 -6.93 -1.49 -7.43
CA SER A 17 -6.03 -0.99 -8.47
C SER A 17 -5.63 0.46 -8.21
N ILE A 18 -6.60 1.31 -7.86
CA ILE A 18 -6.33 2.70 -7.52
C ILE A 18 -5.42 2.80 -6.30
N THR A 19 -5.69 2.01 -5.27
CA THR A 19 -4.88 1.98 -4.05
C THR A 19 -3.44 1.56 -4.37
N ASN A 20 -3.26 0.57 -5.22
CA ASN A 20 -1.94 0.13 -5.64
C ASN A 20 -1.16 1.25 -6.33
N ARG A 21 -1.81 2.02 -7.19
CA ARG A 21 -1.19 3.16 -7.88
C ARG A 21 -0.85 4.29 -6.91
N VAL A 22 -1.80 4.64 -6.03
CA VAL A 22 -1.60 5.70 -5.04
C VAL A 22 -0.48 5.33 -4.08
N THR A 23 -0.41 4.08 -3.61
CA THR A 23 0.67 3.63 -2.73
C THR A 23 2.02 3.66 -3.45
N GLY A 24 2.06 3.31 -4.73
CA GLY A 24 3.29 3.41 -5.52
C GLY A 24 3.79 4.85 -5.63
N VAL A 25 2.89 5.79 -5.91
CA VAL A 25 3.24 7.21 -5.96
C VAL A 25 3.71 7.71 -4.59
N ALA A 26 2.99 7.34 -3.53
CA ALA A 26 3.35 7.72 -2.16
C ALA A 26 4.75 7.21 -1.78
N LEU A 27 5.08 5.96 -2.12
CA LEU A 27 6.40 5.39 -1.88
C LEU A 27 7.48 6.14 -2.67
N SER A 28 7.21 6.47 -3.93
CA SER A 28 8.16 7.21 -4.77
C SER A 28 8.44 8.59 -4.19
N VAL A 29 7.41 9.30 -3.77
CA VAL A 29 7.55 10.63 -3.13
C VAL A 29 8.32 10.50 -1.82
N GLY A 30 8.00 9.49 -1.00
CA GLY A 30 8.67 9.27 0.28
C GLY A 30 10.16 8.99 0.12
N VAL A 31 10.53 8.09 -0.80
CA VAL A 31 11.95 7.76 -1.06
C VAL A 31 12.68 8.98 -1.61
N THR A 32 12.05 9.72 -2.53
CA THR A 32 12.63 10.94 -3.09
C THR A 32 12.86 11.99 -1.99
N GLY A 33 11.87 12.15 -1.09
CA GLY A 33 11.99 13.08 0.03
C GLY A 33 13.14 12.73 0.96
N ILE A 34 13.28 11.46 1.33
CA ILE A 34 14.37 10.97 2.16
C ILE A 34 15.71 11.20 1.46
N GLY A 35 15.79 10.90 0.17
CA GLY A 35 16.99 11.15 -0.62
C GLY A 35 17.37 12.63 -0.65
N CYS A 36 16.41 13.52 -0.84
CA CYS A 36 16.64 14.96 -0.82
C CYS A 36 17.16 15.45 0.52
N ILE A 37 16.59 14.98 1.61
CA ILE A 37 17.05 15.32 2.96
C ILE A 37 18.51 14.91 3.15
N THR A 38 18.85 13.71 2.71
CA THR A 38 20.22 13.19 2.82
C THR A 38 21.19 14.01 1.98
N VAL A 39 20.84 14.34 0.75
CA VAL A 39 21.71 15.12 -0.16
C VAL A 39 21.93 16.53 0.39
N LEU A 40 20.94 17.12 1.05
CA LEU A 40 21.06 18.46 1.64
C LEU A 40 21.77 18.45 2.99
N GLY A 41 22.29 17.31 3.43
CA GLY A 41 23.05 17.20 4.68
C GLY A 41 22.21 16.94 5.92
N GLY A 42 20.91 16.62 5.76
CA GLY A 42 20.05 16.25 6.87
C GLY A 42 20.31 14.84 7.36
N ASP A 43 19.92 14.57 8.62
CA ASP A 43 20.05 13.25 9.23
C ASP A 43 18.69 12.55 9.21
N ALA A 44 18.41 11.83 8.11
CA ALA A 44 17.16 11.11 7.93
C ALA A 44 16.93 10.03 9.00
N PRO A 45 17.93 9.19 9.35
CA PRO A 45 17.75 8.21 10.42
C PRO A 45 17.38 8.84 11.76
N MET A 46 17.99 9.95 12.12
CA MET A 46 17.67 10.67 13.37
C MET A 46 16.25 11.21 13.34
N LEU A 47 15.83 11.81 12.21
CA LEU A 47 14.47 12.31 12.05
C LEU A 47 13.45 11.18 12.18
N MET A 48 13.68 10.06 11.56
CA MET A 48 12.81 8.88 11.64
C MET A 48 12.73 8.36 13.08
N SER A 49 13.85 8.29 13.77
CA SER A 49 13.91 7.84 15.17
C SER A 49 13.14 8.78 16.08
N THR A 50 13.30 10.09 15.88
CA THR A 50 12.59 11.09 16.66
C THR A 50 11.08 10.99 16.49
N ILE A 51 10.61 10.85 15.27
CA ILE A 51 9.18 10.67 14.97
C ILE A 51 8.68 9.36 15.55
N GLY A 52 9.42 8.27 15.35
CA GLY A 52 9.02 6.93 15.79
C GLY A 52 8.90 6.77 17.29
N SER A 53 9.69 7.51 18.06
CA SER A 53 9.65 7.47 19.53
C SER A 53 8.71 8.50 20.15
N SER A 54 8.05 9.34 19.34
CA SER A 54 7.09 10.32 19.80
C SER A 54 5.70 9.72 20.02
N VAL A 55 4.77 10.54 20.57
CA VAL A 55 3.38 10.13 20.78
C VAL A 55 2.69 9.74 19.47
N VAL A 56 3.08 10.35 18.36
CA VAL A 56 2.53 10.05 17.04
C VAL A 56 3.27 8.91 16.34
N GLY A 57 4.25 8.29 16.99
CA GLY A 57 5.05 7.21 16.43
C GLY A 57 4.24 6.05 15.87
N PRO A 58 3.30 5.45 16.63
CA PRO A 58 2.47 4.37 16.11
C PRO A 58 1.67 4.75 14.88
N LEU A 59 1.08 5.95 14.87
CA LEU A 59 0.34 6.45 13.71
C LEU A 59 1.27 6.67 12.52
N ALA A 60 2.44 7.25 12.74
CA ALA A 60 3.43 7.45 11.68
C ALA A 60 3.89 6.12 11.09
N LYS A 61 4.10 5.10 11.91
CA LYS A 61 4.47 3.75 11.44
C LYS A 61 3.37 3.15 10.58
N ILE A 62 2.10 3.32 10.95
CA ILE A 62 0.97 2.84 10.17
C ILE A 62 0.91 3.57 8.82
N VAL A 63 1.04 4.89 8.83
CA VAL A 63 0.97 5.71 7.62
C VAL A 63 2.09 5.37 6.64
N VAL A 64 3.28 5.06 7.13
CA VAL A 64 4.42 4.68 6.28
C VAL A 64 4.34 3.24 5.84
N SER A 65 3.96 2.33 6.75
CA SER A 65 3.96 0.89 6.46
C SER A 65 2.81 0.49 5.55
N PHE A 66 1.66 1.16 5.62
CA PHE A 66 0.52 0.79 4.79
C PHE A 66 0.84 0.81 3.29
N PRO A 67 1.37 1.92 2.73
CA PRO A 67 1.74 1.93 1.30
C PRO A 67 2.79 0.88 0.97
N LEU A 68 3.77 0.69 1.84
CA LEU A 68 4.84 -0.26 1.62
C LEU A 68 4.31 -1.69 1.56
N VAL A 69 3.52 -2.09 2.58
CA VAL A 69 2.97 -3.44 2.66
C VAL A 69 1.97 -3.67 1.53
N TYR A 70 1.07 -2.72 1.30
CA TYR A 70 0.05 -2.85 0.25
C TYR A 70 0.68 -2.99 -1.12
N HIS A 71 1.65 -2.13 -1.42
CA HIS A 71 2.31 -2.14 -2.74
C HIS A 71 3.11 -3.43 -2.94
N TYR A 72 3.77 -3.92 -1.89
CA TYR A 72 4.52 -5.18 -1.93
C TYR A 72 3.59 -6.36 -2.20
N LEU A 73 2.50 -6.46 -1.43
CA LEU A 73 1.53 -7.55 -1.60
C LEU A 73 0.80 -7.44 -2.94
N GLY A 74 0.52 -6.24 -3.40
CA GLY A 74 -0.04 -6.00 -4.73
C GLY A 74 0.90 -6.46 -5.84
N GLY A 75 2.19 -6.25 -5.66
CA GLY A 75 3.20 -6.73 -6.59
C GLY A 75 3.29 -8.26 -6.62
N VAL A 76 3.21 -8.90 -5.45
CA VAL A 76 3.15 -10.36 -5.37
C VAL A 76 1.90 -10.88 -6.08
N ARG A 77 0.74 -10.25 -5.87
CA ARG A 77 -0.49 -10.61 -6.56
C ARG A 77 -0.35 -10.51 -8.07
N HIS A 78 0.24 -9.42 -8.54
CA HIS A 78 0.47 -9.21 -9.97
C HIS A 78 1.39 -10.29 -10.55
N TYR A 79 2.43 -10.65 -9.82
CA TYR A 79 3.34 -11.72 -10.21
C TYR A 79 2.60 -13.06 -10.34
N LEU A 80 1.70 -13.36 -9.39
CA LEU A 80 0.89 -14.57 -9.46
C LEU A 80 -0.04 -14.55 -10.67
N TRP A 81 -0.60 -13.41 -11.01
CA TRP A 81 -1.43 -13.28 -12.20
C TRP A 81 -0.65 -13.54 -13.49
N ASP A 82 0.60 -13.08 -13.56
CA ASP A 82 1.44 -13.30 -14.73
C ASP A 82 1.75 -14.77 -14.92
N ASN A 83 1.85 -15.55 -13.84
CA ASN A 83 2.12 -16.98 -13.88
C ASN A 83 0.85 -17.82 -14.03
N ASP A 84 -0.30 -17.31 -13.62
CA ASP A 84 -1.57 -18.01 -13.65
C ASP A 84 -2.69 -17.06 -14.10
N PRO A 85 -2.91 -16.91 -15.42
CA PRO A 85 -3.93 -16.01 -15.93
C PRO A 85 -5.36 -16.35 -15.49
N GLU A 86 -5.62 -17.57 -15.04
CA GLU A 86 -6.94 -17.96 -14.53
C GLU A 86 -7.32 -17.14 -13.29
N MET A 87 -6.34 -16.66 -12.55
CA MET A 87 -6.58 -15.80 -11.38
C MET A 87 -7.12 -14.41 -11.75
N LEU A 88 -7.15 -14.07 -13.04
CA LEU A 88 -7.72 -12.81 -13.52
C LEU A 88 -9.25 -12.85 -13.65
N GLY A 89 -9.89 -13.97 -13.41
CA GLY A 89 -11.35 -14.04 -13.39
C GLY A 89 -11.95 -13.09 -12.35
N ASN A 90 -13.12 -12.51 -12.65
CA ASN A 90 -13.73 -11.48 -11.80
C ASN A 90 -13.85 -11.90 -10.34
N GLU A 91 -14.27 -13.14 -10.09
CA GLU A 91 -14.43 -13.65 -8.73
C GLU A 91 -13.08 -13.80 -8.02
N ALA A 92 -12.08 -14.34 -8.70
CA ALA A 92 -10.75 -14.52 -8.15
C ALA A 92 -10.09 -13.16 -7.85
N VAL A 93 -10.26 -12.19 -8.74
CA VAL A 93 -9.72 -10.83 -8.53
C VAL A 93 -10.39 -10.15 -7.35
N SER A 94 -11.72 -10.29 -7.21
CA SER A 94 -12.44 -9.73 -6.06
C SER A 94 -11.97 -10.35 -4.75
N LYS A 95 -11.87 -11.68 -4.68
CA LYS A 95 -11.40 -12.38 -3.48
C LYS A 95 -9.98 -11.98 -3.12
N SER A 96 -9.08 -11.94 -4.09
CA SER A 96 -7.69 -11.54 -3.83
C SER A 96 -7.60 -10.09 -3.37
N SER A 97 -8.48 -9.20 -3.84
CA SER A 97 -8.52 -7.82 -3.39
C SER A 97 -8.92 -7.72 -1.91
N TYR A 98 -9.92 -8.47 -1.48
CA TYR A 98 -10.31 -8.52 -0.07
C TYR A 98 -9.20 -9.08 0.80
N TYR A 99 -8.55 -10.15 0.38
CA TYR A 99 -7.40 -10.71 1.09
C TYR A 99 -6.25 -9.72 1.15
N LEU A 100 -6.00 -8.99 0.07
CA LEU A 100 -4.95 -7.99 0.01
C LEU A 100 -5.19 -6.88 1.05
N PHE A 101 -6.39 -6.32 1.10
CA PHE A 101 -6.74 -5.29 2.07
C PHE A 101 -6.68 -5.83 3.50
N GLY A 102 -7.22 -7.02 3.74
CA GLY A 102 -7.20 -7.65 5.06
C GLY A 102 -5.79 -7.92 5.55
N ALA A 103 -4.94 -8.52 4.72
CA ALA A 103 -3.55 -8.80 5.07
C ALA A 103 -2.78 -7.52 5.32
N THR A 104 -2.95 -6.52 4.45
CA THR A 104 -2.29 -5.22 4.60
C THR A 104 -2.70 -4.56 5.91
N GLY A 105 -4.00 -4.54 6.22
CA GLY A 105 -4.49 -3.96 7.46
C GLY A 105 -3.91 -4.65 8.69
N ALA A 106 -3.91 -5.98 8.70
CA ALA A 106 -3.39 -6.75 9.83
C ALA A 106 -1.88 -6.49 10.02
N ILE A 107 -1.09 -6.60 8.97
CA ILE A 107 0.36 -6.40 9.04
C ILE A 107 0.69 -4.96 9.46
N THR A 108 -0.02 -3.98 8.88
CA THR A 108 0.20 -2.57 9.18
C THR A 108 -0.09 -2.26 10.66
N LEU A 109 -1.18 -2.80 11.19
CA LEU A 109 -1.50 -2.63 12.61
C LEU A 109 -0.45 -3.25 13.50
N MET A 110 0.03 -4.45 13.16
CA MET A 110 1.11 -5.08 13.91
C MET A 110 2.38 -4.25 13.90
N LEU A 111 2.75 -3.68 12.76
CA LEU A 111 3.93 -2.83 12.65
C LEU A 111 3.77 -1.53 13.44
N GLY A 112 2.56 -0.99 13.53
CA GLY A 112 2.27 0.20 14.33
C GLY A 112 2.43 -0.03 15.82
N LEU A 113 2.22 -1.28 16.29
CA LEU A 113 2.34 -1.63 17.71
C LEU A 113 3.77 -1.96 18.15
N VAL A 114 4.68 -2.13 17.21
CA VAL A 114 6.10 -2.39 17.51
C VAL A 114 6.86 -1.06 17.83
#